data_ff2cfb803205589ef22ff7ed68ac189a
#
_entry.id   ff2cfb803205589ef22ff7ed68ac189a
#
_cell.length_a   1.000
_cell.length_b   1.000
_cell.length_c   1.000
_cell.angle_alpha   90.00
_cell.angle_beta   90.00
_cell.angle_gamma   90.00
#
_symmetry.space_group_name_H-M   'P 1'
#
loop_
_entity.id
_entity.type
_entity.pdbx_description
1 polymer ?
#
loop_
_entity_poly.entity_id
_entity_poly.type
_entity_poly.pdbx_seq_one_letter_code
_entity_poly.pdbx_strand_id
1 'polypeptide(L)'
;MPVQVELDESSNNVIINTEWRFKELCKSLPGAKWDPSAQQWRIPVSWGACLALRSTFKDDLEIGPRLAQWATNELANRITPANNLRDLETLEDASNEDLFPHQRAGVAFLSTARRALLADEPGLGKTAQAIRSLKKMKENGQDVFPALIVCPNTLKKNWKREFGKWWPDVNVQVVRGSTAQRRKQLEEPADVFVLNWESLRSHSRLAGYGSIALARCKECGGLDDSISENRCEVHKRELNGIDFKAVIADEIHRSKEPKSKQTRALWAATGNADIRFALTGTPIANNVLDLWSILHWISPEEWPSKTRWIDRMINTMLNAFGGMHVLGVKPHMEQEFYASINPRMRRMLKAKVLPWLPEMMFERRDVEMSTKQKKAYEQMRDLMIAELEGGDAVTAPSPLTQTTRLLQFASSFAEMTTDESSGETKMILSSPSCKVDALMDDISNGDFGDDSVAVCAVSRQLIEILSKEMTDAKIPHGLITGAQTDDERQQAIDDFQSGKIKWILFTAQAGGVGVTLTAARRLVMLQRPWSLVDHKQALDRVHRIGSEIHDSIVISDYVTEGTIEERVIQVLETKADNFEQIVRDKAQLLSLLKDDKAGDL
;
A
#
# COMPACT_ATOMS: atom_id res chain seq x y z
N MET A 1 44.48 12.59 8.58
CA MET A 1 44.34 11.22 9.11
C MET A 1 43.14 10.59 8.42
N PRO A 2 43.16 9.29 8.15
CA PRO A 2 42.00 8.60 7.64
C PRO A 2 40.79 8.70 8.60
N VAL A 3 39.60 8.45 8.08
CA VAL A 3 38.36 8.38 8.89
C VAL A 3 38.27 6.99 9.48
N GLN A 4 38.48 6.88 10.79
CA GLN A 4 38.45 5.61 11.49
C GLN A 4 37.05 5.29 11.99
N VAL A 5 36.54 4.11 11.68
CA VAL A 5 35.21 3.66 12.09
C VAL A 5 35.29 2.32 12.81
N GLU A 6 34.58 2.21 13.93
CA GLU A 6 34.54 0.98 14.73
C GLU A 6 33.18 0.75 15.34
N LEU A 7 32.81 -0.50 15.58
CA LEU A 7 31.56 -0.89 16.26
C LEU A 7 31.72 -0.76 17.78
N ASP A 8 30.83 0.01 18.38
CA ASP A 8 30.60 0.01 19.83
C ASP A 8 29.41 -0.92 20.14
N GLU A 9 29.72 -2.14 20.55
CA GLU A 9 28.72 -3.16 20.87
C GLU A 9 27.81 -2.75 22.03
N SER A 10 28.32 -1.95 22.97
CA SER A 10 27.56 -1.53 24.16
C SER A 10 26.39 -0.60 23.81
N SER A 11 26.55 0.24 22.80
CA SER A 11 25.54 1.18 22.33
C SER A 11 24.88 0.78 21.00
N ASN A 12 25.33 -0.32 20.37
CA ASN A 12 24.91 -0.75 19.03
C ASN A 12 25.04 0.38 17.97
N ASN A 13 26.14 1.15 18.06
CA ASN A 13 26.46 2.23 17.15
C ASN A 13 27.83 2.03 16.50
N VAL A 14 27.98 2.59 15.31
CA VAL A 14 29.31 2.81 14.72
C VAL A 14 29.85 4.14 15.20
N ILE A 15 31.03 4.11 15.78
CA ILE A 15 31.79 5.28 16.20
C ILE A 15 32.64 5.75 15.03
N ILE A 16 32.67 7.04 14.77
CA ILE A 16 33.45 7.65 13.69
C ILE A 16 34.39 8.69 14.30
N ASN A 17 35.69 8.40 14.22
CA ASN A 17 36.76 9.30 14.62
C ASN A 17 37.37 9.93 13.36
N THR A 18 37.35 11.26 13.30
CA THR A 18 37.78 11.96 12.09
C THR A 18 38.19 13.40 12.39
N GLU A 19 38.94 14.02 11.48
CA GLU A 19 39.30 15.42 11.52
C GLU A 19 38.08 16.33 11.23
N TRP A 20 38.15 17.56 11.70
CA TRP A 20 37.12 18.58 11.52
C TRP A 20 36.72 18.82 10.04
N ARG A 21 37.64 18.65 9.11
CA ARG A 21 37.37 18.81 7.67
C ARG A 21 36.26 17.90 7.13
N PHE A 22 36.02 16.75 7.76
CA PHE A 22 34.98 15.78 7.37
C PHE A 22 33.65 16.00 8.09
N LYS A 23 33.50 17.03 8.91
CA LYS A 23 32.30 17.30 9.72
C LYS A 23 31.00 17.29 8.92
N GLU A 24 30.98 17.98 7.78
CA GLU A 24 29.76 18.07 6.97
C GLU A 24 29.42 16.72 6.29
N LEU A 25 30.44 15.95 5.92
CA LEU A 25 30.24 14.58 5.42
C LEU A 25 29.68 13.67 6.50
N CYS A 26 30.18 13.75 7.75
CA CYS A 26 29.62 13.01 8.87
C CYS A 26 28.15 13.37 9.12
N LYS A 27 27.79 14.65 9.04
CA LYS A 27 26.38 15.10 9.22
C LYS A 27 25.44 14.53 8.16
N SER A 28 25.93 14.24 6.95
CA SER A 28 25.12 13.68 5.86
C SER A 28 24.81 12.20 6.02
N LEU A 29 25.52 11.49 6.91
CA LEU A 29 25.31 10.07 7.16
C LEU A 29 23.96 9.77 7.82
N PRO A 30 23.36 8.60 7.56
CA PRO A 30 22.09 8.20 8.16
C PRO A 30 22.18 8.18 9.70
N GLY A 31 21.32 8.94 10.37
CA GLY A 31 21.23 8.94 11.83
C GLY A 31 22.43 9.52 12.60
N ALA A 32 23.37 10.20 11.93
CA ALA A 32 24.56 10.73 12.57
C ALA A 32 24.24 11.70 13.70
N LYS A 33 24.90 11.49 14.84
CA LYS A 33 24.83 12.34 16.03
C LYS A 33 26.25 12.62 16.53
N TRP A 34 26.51 13.86 16.88
CA TRP A 34 27.77 14.24 17.54
C TRP A 34 27.68 13.97 19.04
N ASP A 35 28.65 13.26 19.57
CA ASP A 35 28.84 13.08 21.01
C ASP A 35 29.90 14.04 21.51
N PRO A 36 29.52 15.15 22.18
CA PRO A 36 30.49 16.16 22.65
C PRO A 36 31.38 15.66 23.79
N SER A 37 30.93 14.67 24.57
CA SER A 37 31.68 14.12 25.70
C SER A 37 32.85 13.25 25.22
N ALA A 38 32.60 12.45 24.19
CA ALA A 38 33.60 11.58 23.57
C ALA A 38 34.30 12.20 22.36
N GLN A 39 33.88 13.40 21.92
CA GLN A 39 34.36 14.11 20.73
C GLN A 39 34.37 13.26 19.46
N GLN A 40 33.30 12.52 19.24
CA GLN A 40 33.15 11.58 18.11
C GLN A 40 31.74 11.60 17.52
N TRP A 41 31.62 11.19 16.26
CA TRP A 41 30.33 10.95 15.63
C TRP A 41 29.86 9.53 15.93
N ARG A 42 28.52 9.36 16.05
CA ARG A 42 27.86 8.06 16.21
C ARG A 42 26.75 7.91 15.19
N ILE A 43 26.65 6.74 14.59
CA ILE A 43 25.53 6.34 13.72
C ILE A 43 25.02 4.97 14.16
N PRO A 44 23.71 4.68 14.03
CA PRO A 44 23.20 3.33 14.31
C PRO A 44 23.87 2.31 13.38
N VAL A 45 24.29 1.16 13.94
CA VAL A 45 24.86 0.09 13.11
C VAL A 45 23.77 -0.51 12.23
N SER A 46 24.01 -0.54 10.93
CA SER A 46 23.12 -1.12 9.93
C SER A 46 23.87 -1.34 8.61
N TRP A 47 23.33 -2.18 7.73
CA TRP A 47 23.89 -2.38 6.41
C TRP A 47 23.93 -1.07 5.60
N GLY A 48 22.82 -0.29 5.63
CA GLY A 48 22.75 1.02 5.00
C GLY A 48 23.79 2.01 5.55
N ALA A 49 24.13 1.95 6.83
CA ALA A 49 25.19 2.76 7.40
C ALA A 49 26.58 2.37 6.87
N CYS A 50 26.86 1.07 6.73
CA CYS A 50 28.12 0.59 6.13
C CYS A 50 28.26 1.03 4.67
N LEU A 51 27.19 0.92 3.87
CA LEU A 51 27.17 1.42 2.49
C LEU A 51 27.43 2.93 2.44
N ALA A 52 26.74 3.70 3.31
CA ALA A 52 26.89 5.15 3.37
C ALA A 52 28.31 5.59 3.79
N LEU A 53 28.93 4.90 4.74
CA LEU A 53 30.34 5.16 5.12
C LEU A 53 31.28 4.93 3.95
N ARG A 54 31.15 3.79 3.27
CA ARG A 54 32.02 3.42 2.15
C ARG A 54 31.88 4.39 0.99
N SER A 55 30.65 4.75 0.58
CA SER A 55 30.42 5.69 -0.53
C SER A 55 30.81 7.13 -0.21
N THR A 56 30.76 7.53 1.08
CA THR A 56 31.07 8.90 1.52
C THR A 56 32.58 9.12 1.64
N PHE A 57 33.32 8.19 2.27
CA PHE A 57 34.73 8.40 2.62
C PHE A 57 35.70 7.66 1.69
N LYS A 58 35.20 6.68 0.91
CA LYS A 58 36.01 5.94 -0.10
C LYS A 58 37.37 5.50 0.46
N ASP A 59 38.44 5.97 -0.17
CA ASP A 59 39.82 5.62 0.18
C ASP A 59 40.32 6.20 1.52
N ASP A 60 39.62 7.22 2.05
CA ASP A 60 39.91 7.78 3.38
C ASP A 60 39.37 6.92 4.54
N LEU A 61 38.59 5.83 4.26
CA LEU A 61 37.91 5.03 5.28
C LEU A 61 38.82 3.91 5.81
N GLU A 62 39.05 3.90 7.11
CA GLU A 62 39.65 2.78 7.85
C GLU A 62 38.61 2.08 8.72
N ILE A 63 38.34 0.81 8.41
CA ILE A 63 37.33 0.01 9.11
C ILE A 63 37.99 -0.82 10.21
N GLY A 64 37.54 -0.64 11.44
CA GLY A 64 38.03 -1.42 12.58
C GLY A 64 37.53 -2.88 12.57
N PRO A 65 38.23 -3.78 13.27
CA PRO A 65 38.01 -5.23 13.16
C PRO A 65 36.62 -5.70 13.58
N ARG A 66 36.01 -5.09 14.61
CA ARG A 66 34.67 -5.47 15.08
C ARG A 66 33.59 -5.08 14.07
N LEU A 67 33.69 -3.89 13.47
CA LEU A 67 32.76 -3.47 12.42
C LEU A 67 32.93 -4.32 11.16
N ALA A 68 34.17 -4.65 10.78
CA ALA A 68 34.44 -5.54 9.66
C ALA A 68 33.85 -6.94 9.88
N GLN A 69 34.03 -7.50 11.07
CA GLN A 69 33.44 -8.80 11.44
C GLN A 69 31.92 -8.78 11.41
N TRP A 70 31.30 -7.71 11.98
CA TRP A 70 29.85 -7.53 11.95
C TRP A 70 29.33 -7.44 10.51
N ALA A 71 29.98 -6.64 9.66
CA ALA A 71 29.59 -6.48 8.25
C ALA A 71 29.71 -7.78 7.46
N THR A 72 30.77 -8.56 7.69
CA THR A 72 30.97 -9.87 7.08
C THR A 72 29.89 -10.85 7.50
N ASN A 73 29.55 -10.91 8.78
CA ASN A 73 28.48 -11.76 9.30
C ASN A 73 27.12 -11.36 8.74
N GLU A 74 26.84 -10.05 8.69
CA GLU A 74 25.59 -9.51 8.16
C GLU A 74 25.44 -9.81 6.66
N LEU A 75 26.52 -9.64 5.90
CA LEU A 75 26.57 -9.98 4.47
C LEU A 75 26.30 -11.48 4.24
N ALA A 76 26.98 -12.35 4.97
CA ALA A 76 26.88 -13.80 4.79
C ALA A 76 25.53 -14.36 5.24
N ASN A 77 25.00 -13.90 6.39
CA ASN A 77 23.85 -14.54 7.04
C ASN A 77 22.50 -13.90 6.65
N ARG A 78 22.48 -12.67 6.20
CA ARG A 78 21.23 -11.94 5.87
C ARG A 78 21.21 -11.35 4.47
N ILE A 79 22.23 -10.56 4.11
CA ILE A 79 22.18 -9.77 2.87
C ILE A 79 22.24 -10.66 1.63
N THR A 80 23.28 -11.49 1.54
CA THR A 80 23.46 -12.40 0.38
C THR A 80 22.32 -13.41 0.25
N PRO A 81 21.88 -14.12 1.31
CA PRO A 81 20.74 -15.01 1.21
C PRO A 81 19.45 -14.29 0.81
N ALA A 82 19.16 -13.10 1.38
CA ALA A 82 17.97 -12.33 1.01
C ALA A 82 18.01 -11.87 -0.45
N ASN A 83 19.16 -11.38 -0.94
CA ASN A 83 19.32 -10.99 -2.33
C ASN A 83 19.12 -12.15 -3.30
N ASN A 84 19.68 -13.32 -2.99
CA ASN A 84 19.50 -14.53 -3.81
C ASN A 84 18.04 -14.97 -3.90
N LEU A 85 17.30 -14.89 -2.79
CA LEU A 85 15.88 -15.25 -2.74
C LEU A 85 14.96 -14.18 -3.32
N ARG A 86 15.37 -12.92 -3.31
CA ARG A 86 14.58 -11.79 -3.80
C ARG A 86 14.17 -11.94 -5.27
N ASP A 87 15.13 -12.29 -6.11
CA ASP A 87 14.95 -12.37 -7.57
C ASP A 87 14.55 -13.77 -8.04
N LEU A 88 14.45 -14.72 -7.13
CA LEU A 88 14.10 -16.09 -7.45
C LEU A 88 12.62 -16.18 -7.85
N GLU A 89 12.34 -16.50 -9.10
CA GLU A 89 10.98 -16.63 -9.64
C GLU A 89 10.32 -17.93 -9.17
N THR A 90 11.09 -18.98 -9.03
CA THR A 90 10.62 -20.31 -8.63
C THR A 90 11.52 -20.93 -7.57
N LEU A 91 10.93 -21.66 -6.64
CA LEU A 91 11.66 -22.45 -5.64
C LEU A 91 10.97 -23.78 -5.43
N GLU A 92 11.71 -24.86 -5.52
CA GLU A 92 11.27 -26.17 -5.09
C GLU A 92 11.44 -26.29 -3.57
N ASP A 93 10.34 -26.48 -2.87
CA ASP A 93 10.31 -26.64 -1.41
C ASP A 93 9.22 -27.66 -1.05
N ALA A 94 9.64 -28.88 -0.74
CA ALA A 94 8.73 -29.98 -0.39
C ALA A 94 7.87 -29.70 0.86
N SER A 95 8.32 -28.81 1.75
CA SER A 95 7.52 -28.41 2.93
C SER A 95 6.35 -27.47 2.61
N ASN A 96 6.28 -26.96 1.38
CA ASN A 96 5.28 -25.99 0.91
C ASN A 96 4.71 -26.36 -0.49
N GLU A 97 4.53 -27.66 -0.77
CA GLU A 97 4.04 -28.16 -2.08
C GLU A 97 2.67 -27.61 -2.47
N ASP A 98 1.84 -27.24 -1.50
CA ASP A 98 0.53 -26.62 -1.67
C ASP A 98 0.58 -25.14 -2.14
N LEU A 99 1.79 -24.55 -2.19
CA LEU A 99 2.03 -23.21 -2.70
C LEU A 99 2.59 -23.25 -4.13
N PHE A 100 2.29 -22.22 -4.91
CA PHE A 100 2.95 -22.01 -6.20
C PHE A 100 4.46 -21.77 -6.02
N PRO A 101 5.30 -22.15 -7.01
CA PRO A 101 6.76 -22.01 -6.91
C PRO A 101 7.24 -20.59 -6.55
N HIS A 102 6.63 -19.55 -7.11
CA HIS A 102 6.93 -18.16 -6.77
C HIS A 102 6.56 -17.80 -5.32
N GLN A 103 5.50 -18.41 -4.79
CA GLN A 103 5.08 -18.21 -3.40
C GLN A 103 6.06 -18.88 -2.43
N ARG A 104 6.58 -20.07 -2.78
CA ARG A 104 7.63 -20.75 -1.99
C ARG A 104 8.88 -19.88 -1.89
N ALA A 105 9.28 -19.24 -3.00
CA ALA A 105 10.40 -18.30 -3.00
C ALA A 105 10.12 -17.08 -2.11
N GLY A 106 8.89 -16.55 -2.12
CA GLY A 106 8.48 -15.47 -1.22
C GLY A 106 8.47 -15.86 0.26
N VAL A 107 8.04 -17.08 0.59
CA VAL A 107 8.14 -17.65 1.95
C VAL A 107 9.59 -17.73 2.42
N ALA A 108 10.48 -18.23 1.56
CA ALA A 108 11.90 -18.31 1.88
C ALA A 108 12.52 -16.92 2.09
N PHE A 109 12.19 -15.96 1.21
CA PHE A 109 12.66 -14.57 1.33
C PHE A 109 12.21 -13.93 2.65
N LEU A 110 10.90 -13.95 2.96
CA LEU A 110 10.36 -13.35 4.19
C LEU A 110 10.95 -13.97 5.45
N SER A 111 11.08 -15.32 5.47
CA SER A 111 11.65 -16.04 6.62
C SER A 111 13.13 -15.70 6.85
N THR A 112 13.88 -15.44 5.77
CA THR A 112 15.31 -15.04 5.83
C THR A 112 15.47 -13.58 6.21
N ALA A 113 14.72 -12.68 5.55
CA ALA A 113 14.84 -11.25 5.77
C ALA A 113 14.24 -10.78 7.11
N ARG A 114 13.23 -11.48 7.65
CA ARG A 114 12.51 -11.21 8.92
C ARG A 114 11.82 -9.85 8.99
N ARG A 115 12.41 -8.82 8.43
CA ARG A 115 11.90 -7.45 8.31
C ARG A 115 11.97 -7.07 6.85
N ALA A 116 10.82 -7.16 6.14
CA ALA A 116 10.80 -7.04 4.69
C ALA A 116 9.50 -6.46 4.15
N LEU A 117 9.61 -5.88 2.95
CA LEU A 117 8.52 -5.46 2.09
C LEU A 117 8.30 -6.51 1.01
N LEU A 118 7.16 -7.19 1.05
CA LEU A 118 6.68 -8.04 -0.02
C LEU A 118 5.79 -7.18 -0.94
N ALA A 119 6.36 -6.79 -2.07
CA ALA A 119 5.77 -5.89 -3.03
C ALA A 119 5.29 -6.62 -4.31
N ASP A 120 5.03 -7.93 -4.22
CA ASP A 120 4.48 -8.74 -5.28
C ASP A 120 3.17 -8.15 -5.79
N GLU A 121 2.91 -8.22 -7.09
CA GLU A 121 1.67 -7.72 -7.66
C GLU A 121 0.44 -8.32 -6.97
N PRO A 122 -0.68 -7.58 -6.94
CA PRO A 122 -1.92 -8.09 -6.37
C PRO A 122 -2.34 -9.40 -7.05
N GLY A 123 -2.92 -10.33 -6.28
CA GLY A 123 -3.30 -11.65 -6.81
C GLY A 123 -2.21 -12.74 -6.75
N LEU A 124 -0.95 -12.40 -6.42
CA LEU A 124 0.14 -13.38 -6.28
C LEU A 124 0.19 -14.10 -4.92
N GLY A 125 -0.84 -13.96 -4.08
CA GLY A 125 -0.97 -14.72 -2.83
C GLY A 125 -0.07 -14.25 -1.68
N LYS A 126 0.18 -12.93 -1.56
CA LYS A 126 0.98 -12.34 -0.46
C LYS A 126 0.53 -12.79 0.93
N THR A 127 -0.79 -12.92 1.16
CA THR A 127 -1.37 -13.39 2.43
C THR A 127 -0.89 -14.80 2.78
N ALA A 128 -0.98 -15.74 1.84
CA ALA A 128 -0.51 -17.12 2.01
C ALA A 128 1.00 -17.15 2.28
N GLN A 129 1.79 -16.38 1.51
CA GLN A 129 3.23 -16.26 1.69
C GLN A 129 3.58 -15.77 3.12
N ALA A 130 2.90 -14.73 3.61
CA ALA A 130 3.16 -14.18 4.94
C ALA A 130 2.80 -15.16 6.07
N ILE A 131 1.65 -15.84 5.99
CA ILE A 131 1.22 -16.84 6.99
C ILE A 131 2.19 -18.03 7.01
N ARG A 132 2.52 -18.57 5.82
CA ARG A 132 3.44 -19.72 5.72
C ARG A 132 4.87 -19.36 6.14
N SER A 133 5.28 -18.09 5.99
CA SER A 133 6.56 -17.61 6.51
C SER A 133 6.60 -17.64 8.04
N LEU A 134 5.56 -17.15 8.71
CA LEU A 134 5.46 -17.22 10.18
C LEU A 134 5.42 -18.68 10.66
N LYS A 135 4.66 -19.55 9.96
CA LYS A 135 4.61 -20.99 10.27
C LYS A 135 5.99 -21.63 10.18
N LYS A 136 6.71 -21.44 9.07
CA LYS A 136 8.08 -21.94 8.86
C LYS A 136 9.06 -21.43 9.93
N MET A 137 8.95 -20.15 10.30
CA MET A 137 9.78 -19.58 11.37
C MET A 137 9.47 -20.21 12.73
N LYS A 138 8.19 -20.49 13.04
CA LYS A 138 7.78 -21.18 14.28
C LYS A 138 8.29 -22.61 14.31
N GLU A 139 8.17 -23.35 13.21
CA GLU A 139 8.69 -24.71 13.05
C GLU A 139 10.21 -24.77 13.24
N ASN A 140 10.93 -23.71 12.85
CA ASN A 140 12.35 -23.52 13.09
C ASN A 140 12.70 -23.02 14.51
N GLY A 141 11.75 -23.06 15.45
CA GLY A 141 11.98 -22.71 16.86
C GLY A 141 11.99 -21.21 17.16
N GLN A 142 11.59 -20.35 16.21
CA GLN A 142 11.53 -18.92 16.44
C GLN A 142 10.22 -18.54 17.14
N ASP A 143 10.30 -17.51 17.99
CA ASP A 143 9.13 -16.96 18.65
C ASP A 143 8.42 -15.97 17.71
N VAL A 144 7.19 -16.32 17.28
CA VAL A 144 6.38 -15.54 16.34
C VAL A 144 5.09 -15.03 16.96
N PHE A 145 4.76 -15.46 18.19
CA PHE A 145 3.51 -15.09 18.87
C PHE A 145 3.75 -14.30 20.16
N PRO A 146 2.84 -13.42 20.55
CA PRO A 146 1.65 -12.99 19.81
C PRO A 146 1.99 -12.20 18.55
N ALA A 147 1.20 -12.39 17.49
CA ALA A 147 1.35 -11.67 16.23
C ALA A 147 0.20 -10.67 16.02
N LEU A 148 0.50 -9.53 15.38
CA LEU A 148 -0.49 -8.53 15.00
C LEU A 148 -0.62 -8.46 13.47
N ILE A 149 -1.84 -8.60 12.97
CA ILE A 149 -2.18 -8.34 11.57
C ILE A 149 -2.94 -7.02 11.49
N VAL A 150 -2.37 -6.03 10.80
CA VAL A 150 -3.01 -4.76 10.48
C VAL A 150 -3.42 -4.76 9.03
N CYS A 151 -4.72 -4.68 8.76
CA CYS A 151 -5.25 -4.79 7.40
C CYS A 151 -6.43 -3.83 7.18
N PRO A 152 -6.89 -3.62 5.94
CA PRO A 152 -8.17 -2.98 5.66
C PRO A 152 -9.34 -3.68 6.36
N ASN A 153 -10.36 -2.90 6.77
CA ASN A 153 -11.48 -3.43 7.55
C ASN A 153 -12.19 -4.62 6.87
N THR A 154 -12.33 -4.56 5.56
CA THR A 154 -12.96 -5.61 4.73
C THR A 154 -12.18 -6.92 4.71
N LEU A 155 -10.88 -6.90 5.00
CA LEU A 155 -10.02 -8.09 4.97
C LEU A 155 -9.94 -8.85 6.29
N LYS A 156 -10.43 -8.33 7.40
CA LYS A 156 -10.27 -8.98 8.71
C LYS A 156 -10.83 -10.41 8.74
N LYS A 157 -12.04 -10.63 8.20
CA LYS A 157 -12.63 -11.98 8.10
C LYS A 157 -11.82 -12.86 7.14
N ASN A 158 -11.34 -12.29 6.03
CA ASN A 158 -10.52 -13.01 5.06
C ASN A 158 -9.20 -13.49 5.70
N TRP A 159 -8.50 -12.65 6.46
CA TRP A 159 -7.29 -13.04 7.18
C TRP A 159 -7.55 -14.24 8.11
N LYS A 160 -8.66 -14.23 8.87
CA LYS A 160 -9.03 -15.38 9.71
C LYS A 160 -9.26 -16.65 8.89
N ARG A 161 -9.96 -16.54 7.74
CA ARG A 161 -10.20 -17.67 6.84
C ARG A 161 -8.90 -18.21 6.23
N GLU A 162 -7.99 -17.32 5.83
CA GLU A 162 -6.68 -17.69 5.29
C GLU A 162 -5.80 -18.39 6.35
N PHE A 163 -5.82 -17.94 7.61
CA PHE A 163 -5.17 -18.69 8.69
C PHE A 163 -5.80 -20.07 8.85
N GLY A 164 -7.13 -20.20 8.84
CA GLY A 164 -7.81 -21.50 8.89
C GLY A 164 -7.43 -22.44 7.74
N LYS A 165 -7.08 -21.89 6.57
CA LYS A 165 -6.60 -22.67 5.42
C LYS A 165 -5.12 -23.07 5.54
N TRP A 166 -4.26 -22.09 5.88
CA TRP A 166 -2.81 -22.26 5.78
C TRP A 166 -2.13 -22.65 7.09
N TRP A 167 -2.79 -22.38 8.23
CA TRP A 167 -2.29 -22.72 9.56
C TRP A 167 -3.46 -22.83 10.56
N PRO A 168 -4.24 -23.95 10.50
CA PRO A 168 -5.51 -24.08 11.22
C PRO A 168 -5.38 -24.14 12.76
N ASP A 169 -4.22 -24.53 13.28
CA ASP A 169 -4.00 -24.72 14.73
C ASP A 169 -3.83 -23.41 15.52
N VAL A 170 -3.82 -22.25 14.80
CA VAL A 170 -3.56 -20.94 15.40
C VAL A 170 -4.85 -20.30 15.89
N ASN A 171 -4.85 -19.82 17.13
CA ASN A 171 -5.97 -19.05 17.68
C ASN A 171 -5.97 -17.61 17.14
N VAL A 172 -6.89 -17.31 16.21
CA VAL A 172 -7.00 -16.00 15.53
C VAL A 172 -8.18 -15.20 16.08
N GLN A 173 -7.87 -14.11 16.80
CA GLN A 173 -8.83 -13.15 17.33
C GLN A 173 -9.06 -12.00 16.34
N VAL A 174 -10.24 -11.93 15.74
CA VAL A 174 -10.64 -10.77 14.92
C VAL A 174 -11.21 -9.68 15.81
N VAL A 175 -10.48 -8.56 15.90
CA VAL A 175 -10.86 -7.41 16.75
C VAL A 175 -11.92 -6.56 16.03
N ARG A 176 -13.15 -6.47 16.59
CA ARG A 176 -14.30 -5.82 15.94
C ARG A 176 -15.32 -5.27 16.96
N GLY A 177 -16.27 -4.49 16.46
CA GLY A 177 -17.34 -3.90 17.28
C GLY A 177 -16.99 -2.53 17.85
N SER A 178 -17.64 -2.15 18.95
CA SER A 178 -17.38 -0.88 19.65
C SER A 178 -15.97 -0.83 20.27
N THR A 179 -15.52 0.34 20.67
CA THR A 179 -14.20 0.50 21.31
C THR A 179 -14.11 -0.35 22.59
N ALA A 180 -15.18 -0.43 23.38
CA ALA A 180 -15.19 -1.25 24.59
C ALA A 180 -15.10 -2.76 24.29
N GLN A 181 -15.81 -3.22 23.25
CA GLN A 181 -15.74 -4.63 22.83
C GLN A 181 -14.35 -4.98 22.30
N ARG A 182 -13.73 -4.08 21.50
CA ARG A 182 -12.37 -4.27 20.99
C ARG A 182 -11.34 -4.31 22.12
N ARG A 183 -11.49 -3.46 23.16
CA ARG A 183 -10.63 -3.49 24.34
C ARG A 183 -10.67 -4.87 25.00
N LYS A 184 -11.85 -5.38 25.30
CA LYS A 184 -12.01 -6.71 25.89
C LYS A 184 -11.36 -7.81 25.05
N GLN A 185 -11.54 -7.75 23.72
CA GLN A 185 -10.95 -8.73 22.81
C GLN A 185 -9.41 -8.67 22.75
N LEU A 186 -8.81 -7.50 22.99
CA LEU A 186 -7.35 -7.34 23.05
C LEU A 186 -6.76 -7.76 24.41
N GLU A 187 -7.57 -7.87 25.45
CA GLU A 187 -7.21 -8.38 26.77
C GLU A 187 -7.27 -9.92 26.85
N GLU A 188 -8.01 -10.56 25.94
CA GLU A 188 -8.12 -12.02 25.84
C GLU A 188 -6.87 -12.61 25.15
N PRO A 189 -6.28 -13.72 25.67
CA PRO A 189 -5.13 -14.35 25.04
C PRO A 189 -5.45 -14.88 23.64
N ALA A 190 -4.61 -14.56 22.67
CA ALA A 190 -4.66 -15.10 21.31
C ALA A 190 -3.25 -15.19 20.72
N ASP A 191 -3.07 -16.11 19.78
CA ASP A 191 -1.80 -16.21 19.03
C ASP A 191 -1.69 -15.07 18.01
N VAL A 192 -2.82 -14.75 17.36
CA VAL A 192 -2.88 -13.72 16.31
C VAL A 192 -4.05 -12.77 16.54
N PHE A 193 -3.78 -11.48 16.58
CA PHE A 193 -4.79 -10.43 16.59
C PHE A 193 -4.92 -9.81 15.19
N VAL A 194 -6.15 -9.71 14.67
CA VAL A 194 -6.44 -9.06 13.38
C VAL A 194 -7.20 -7.78 13.61
N LEU A 195 -6.59 -6.64 13.28
CA LEU A 195 -7.10 -5.30 13.52
C LEU A 195 -7.11 -4.47 12.21
N ASN A 196 -8.07 -3.57 12.06
CA ASN A 196 -8.05 -2.65 10.93
C ASN A 196 -7.25 -1.37 11.22
N TRP A 197 -6.74 -0.78 10.14
CA TRP A 197 -5.90 0.43 10.17
C TRP A 197 -6.50 1.58 10.99
N GLU A 198 -7.81 1.84 10.84
CA GLU A 198 -8.50 2.94 11.49
C GLU A 198 -8.61 2.77 13.02
N SER A 199 -8.60 1.52 13.48
CA SER A 199 -8.69 1.19 14.91
C SER A 199 -7.37 1.32 15.65
N LEU A 200 -6.22 1.32 14.96
CA LEU A 200 -4.90 1.45 15.59
C LEU A 200 -4.82 2.63 16.54
N ARG A 201 -5.22 3.82 16.07
CA ARG A 201 -5.16 5.07 16.87
C ARG A 201 -6.03 5.05 18.13
N SER A 202 -7.04 4.17 18.18
CA SER A 202 -7.93 4.04 19.34
C SER A 202 -7.37 3.12 20.42
N HIS A 203 -6.41 2.25 20.05
CA HIS A 203 -5.85 1.21 20.90
C HIS A 203 -4.32 1.29 21.05
N SER A 204 -3.67 2.26 20.42
CA SER A 204 -2.23 2.52 20.54
C SER A 204 -1.95 3.99 20.81
N ARG A 205 -0.88 4.26 21.54
CA ARG A 205 -0.27 5.58 21.63
C ARG A 205 0.39 5.94 20.29
N LEU A 206 0.82 7.19 20.13
CA LEU A 206 1.47 7.62 18.89
C LEU A 206 2.97 7.76 19.12
N ALA A 207 3.78 7.24 18.21
CA ALA A 207 5.22 7.49 18.23
C ALA A 207 5.53 8.97 17.94
N GLY A 208 6.67 9.45 18.39
CA GLY A 208 7.20 10.75 17.99
C GLY A 208 7.48 10.78 16.48
N TYR A 209 7.44 11.98 15.87
CA TYR A 209 7.79 12.12 14.45
C TYR A 209 9.25 11.69 14.20
N GLY A 210 9.47 10.83 13.23
CA GLY A 210 10.81 10.32 12.90
C GLY A 210 11.37 9.32 13.90
N SER A 211 10.53 8.75 14.78
CA SER A 211 10.89 7.70 15.72
C SER A 211 9.79 6.66 15.81
N ILE A 212 10.15 5.42 16.11
CA ILE A 212 9.19 4.38 16.48
C ILE A 212 9.06 4.24 18.00
N ALA A 213 9.85 4.97 18.77
CA ALA A 213 9.78 4.97 20.23
C ALA A 213 8.60 5.80 20.73
N LEU A 214 8.00 5.36 21.82
CA LEU A 214 6.94 6.10 22.50
C LEU A 214 7.49 7.37 23.17
N ALA A 215 6.73 8.46 23.10
CA ALA A 215 7.03 9.66 23.86
C ALA A 215 6.75 9.45 25.36
N ARG A 216 7.43 10.19 26.23
CA ARG A 216 7.15 10.19 27.67
C ARG A 216 5.90 11.01 27.98
N CYS A 217 5.07 10.50 28.88
CA CYS A 217 3.96 11.24 29.43
C CYS A 217 4.48 12.44 30.26
N LYS A 218 3.91 13.61 30.04
CA LYS A 218 4.29 14.82 30.76
C LYS A 218 3.83 14.80 32.23
N GLU A 219 2.72 14.11 32.52
CA GLU A 219 2.12 14.06 33.85
C GLU A 219 2.77 13.02 34.76
N CYS A 220 2.94 11.79 34.27
CA CYS A 220 3.48 10.70 35.10
C CYS A 220 4.92 10.29 34.74
N GLY A 221 5.55 10.93 33.74
CA GLY A 221 6.89 10.59 33.29
C GLY A 221 6.99 9.26 32.54
N GLY A 222 5.88 8.52 32.39
CA GLY A 222 5.80 7.27 31.62
C GLY A 222 5.82 7.51 30.11
N LEU A 223 5.80 6.43 29.34
CA LEU A 223 5.72 6.51 27.89
C LEU A 223 4.28 6.79 27.45
N ASP A 224 4.06 7.94 26.79
CA ASP A 224 2.77 8.46 26.37
C ASP A 224 2.90 9.32 25.12
N ASP A 225 1.84 9.43 24.38
CA ASP A 225 1.74 10.24 23.15
C ASP A 225 0.55 11.20 23.12
N SER A 226 -0.29 11.20 24.14
CA SER A 226 -1.52 11.99 24.16
C SER A 226 -1.29 13.45 24.54
N ILE A 227 -0.28 14.07 23.99
CA ILE A 227 0.11 15.46 24.29
C ILE A 227 -1.05 16.44 24.00
N SER A 228 -1.98 16.11 23.10
CA SER A 228 -3.08 16.98 22.72
C SER A 228 -4.27 17.00 23.68
N GLU A 229 -4.38 16.04 24.59
CA GLU A 229 -5.58 15.85 25.43
C GLU A 229 -5.33 15.88 26.94
N ASN A 230 -4.11 16.18 27.39
CA ASN A 230 -3.67 16.15 28.80
C ASN A 230 -4.02 14.82 29.53
N ARG A 231 -4.06 13.70 28.80
CA ARG A 231 -4.37 12.39 29.36
C ARG A 231 -3.14 11.50 29.31
N CYS A 232 -2.86 10.80 30.39
CA CYS A 232 -1.88 9.72 30.38
C CYS A 232 -2.50 8.48 29.74
N GLU A 233 -2.00 8.10 28.58
CA GLU A 233 -2.47 6.94 27.82
C GLU A 233 -1.67 5.66 28.14
N VAL A 234 -0.64 5.74 28.97
CA VAL A 234 0.21 4.59 29.35
C VAL A 234 -0.60 3.39 29.84
N HIS A 235 -1.65 3.64 30.63
CA HIS A 235 -2.47 2.60 31.25
C HIS A 235 -3.74 2.26 30.47
N LYS A 236 -3.96 2.85 29.29
CA LYS A 236 -5.23 2.75 28.56
C LYS A 236 -5.11 2.24 27.13
N ARG A 237 -3.89 2.03 26.64
CA ARG A 237 -3.64 1.61 25.26
C ARG A 237 -3.23 0.15 25.21
N GLU A 238 -4.16 -0.66 24.85
CA GLU A 238 -4.08 -2.12 24.93
C GLU A 238 -2.95 -2.67 24.07
N LEU A 239 -2.78 -2.16 22.83
CA LEU A 239 -1.73 -2.65 21.91
C LEU A 239 -0.31 -2.41 22.43
N ASN A 240 -0.10 -1.36 23.20
CA ASN A 240 1.24 -1.07 23.74
C ASN A 240 1.59 -1.94 24.96
N GLY A 241 0.62 -2.64 25.53
CA GLY A 241 0.82 -3.62 26.60
C GLY A 241 1.13 -5.03 26.10
N ILE A 242 0.95 -5.30 24.78
CA ILE A 242 1.21 -6.60 24.18
C ILE A 242 2.60 -6.58 23.52
N ASP A 243 3.45 -7.51 23.89
CA ASP A 243 4.80 -7.67 23.32
C ASP A 243 4.72 -8.50 22.03
N PHE A 244 4.29 -7.87 20.95
CA PHE A 244 4.18 -8.52 19.64
C PHE A 244 5.53 -8.98 19.13
N LYS A 245 5.67 -10.28 18.84
CA LYS A 245 6.89 -10.86 18.25
C LYS A 245 6.91 -10.68 16.74
N ALA A 246 5.73 -10.78 16.10
CA ALA A 246 5.58 -10.59 14.67
C ALA A 246 4.45 -9.61 14.33
N VAL A 247 4.64 -8.83 13.27
CA VAL A 247 3.62 -7.91 12.74
C VAL A 247 3.57 -8.05 11.24
N ILE A 248 2.35 -8.20 10.71
CA ILE A 248 2.05 -8.12 9.29
C ILE A 248 1.20 -6.88 9.06
N ALA A 249 1.69 -5.94 8.26
CA ALA A 249 0.95 -4.76 7.86
C ALA A 249 0.55 -4.89 6.38
N ASP A 250 -0.70 -5.28 6.17
CA ASP A 250 -1.28 -5.46 4.84
C ASP A 250 -1.77 -4.12 4.28
N GLU A 251 -1.55 -3.89 2.98
CA GLU A 251 -1.73 -2.61 2.31
C GLU A 251 -0.97 -1.48 3.02
N ILE A 252 0.32 -1.74 3.30
CA ILE A 252 1.22 -0.84 4.07
C ILE A 252 1.36 0.55 3.45
N HIS A 253 1.06 0.74 2.16
CA HIS A 253 1.03 2.06 1.51
C HIS A 253 0.10 3.05 2.24
N ARG A 254 -0.83 2.57 3.07
CA ARG A 254 -1.65 3.41 3.97
C ARG A 254 -0.82 4.13 5.05
N SER A 255 0.40 3.67 5.33
CA SER A 255 1.33 4.32 6.26
C SER A 255 2.39 5.20 5.58
N LYS A 256 2.22 5.57 4.31
CA LYS A 256 3.17 6.39 3.54
C LYS A 256 3.42 7.78 4.14
N GLU A 257 2.44 8.36 4.85
CA GLU A 257 2.57 9.66 5.48
C GLU A 257 3.04 9.53 6.96
N PRO A 258 4.31 9.88 7.26
CA PRO A 258 4.89 9.70 8.60
C PRO A 258 4.20 10.52 9.70
N LYS A 259 3.55 11.64 9.32
CA LYS A 259 2.85 12.52 10.27
C LYS A 259 1.45 12.03 10.62
N SER A 260 0.91 11.09 9.86
CA SER A 260 -0.45 10.61 10.10
C SER A 260 -0.55 9.91 11.46
N LYS A 261 -1.68 10.09 12.15
CA LYS A 261 -1.93 9.42 13.44
C LYS A 261 -1.91 7.89 13.29
N GLN A 262 -2.35 7.39 12.16
CA GLN A 262 -2.40 5.96 11.86
C GLN A 262 -0.98 5.36 11.74
N THR A 263 -0.09 6.00 11.00
CA THR A 263 1.31 5.60 10.87
C THR A 263 2.02 5.62 12.21
N ARG A 264 1.86 6.70 12.97
CA ARG A 264 2.48 6.86 14.30
C ARG A 264 1.94 5.85 15.31
N ALA A 265 0.67 5.48 15.22
CA ALA A 265 0.08 4.42 16.04
C ALA A 265 0.66 3.03 15.71
N LEU A 266 0.82 2.70 14.41
CA LEU A 266 1.51 1.49 13.99
C LEU A 266 2.92 1.41 14.58
N TRP A 267 3.71 2.47 14.40
CA TRP A 267 5.08 2.52 14.90
C TRP A 267 5.16 2.30 16.42
N ALA A 268 4.29 2.98 17.17
CA ALA A 268 4.23 2.87 18.62
C ALA A 268 3.81 1.47 19.12
N ALA A 269 2.85 0.83 18.44
CA ALA A 269 2.36 -0.49 18.84
C ALA A 269 3.33 -1.63 18.49
N THR A 270 4.21 -1.42 17.51
CA THR A 270 4.95 -2.52 16.88
C THR A 270 6.48 -2.29 16.84
N GLY A 271 6.96 -1.23 17.50
CA GLY A 271 8.36 -0.84 17.49
C GLY A 271 9.33 -1.90 18.06
N ASN A 272 8.84 -2.78 18.92
CA ASN A 272 9.64 -3.84 19.54
C ASN A 272 9.57 -5.19 18.79
N ALA A 273 8.70 -5.31 17.79
CA ALA A 273 8.57 -6.57 17.06
C ALA A 273 9.82 -6.89 16.25
N ASP A 274 10.32 -8.13 16.37
CA ASP A 274 11.49 -8.60 15.64
C ASP A 274 11.16 -8.97 14.19
N ILE A 275 9.93 -9.41 13.94
CA ILE A 275 9.45 -9.83 12.63
C ILE A 275 8.43 -8.79 12.13
N ARG A 276 8.73 -8.17 10.98
CA ARG A 276 7.86 -7.15 10.39
C ARG A 276 7.70 -7.39 8.90
N PHE A 277 6.52 -7.82 8.48
CA PHE A 277 6.18 -8.00 7.08
C PHE A 277 5.27 -6.87 6.61
N ALA A 278 5.78 -6.06 5.71
CA ALA A 278 5.03 -5.04 4.98
C ALA A 278 4.51 -5.67 3.68
N LEU A 279 3.20 -5.67 3.46
CA LEU A 279 2.60 -6.22 2.24
C LEU A 279 1.92 -5.11 1.45
N THR A 280 2.20 -5.02 0.15
CA THR A 280 1.47 -4.15 -0.78
C THR A 280 1.77 -4.52 -2.23
N GLY A 281 0.79 -4.41 -3.10
CA GLY A 281 1.01 -4.52 -4.56
C GLY A 281 1.56 -3.24 -5.19
N THR A 282 1.51 -2.12 -4.47
CA THR A 282 1.85 -0.76 -4.94
C THR A 282 2.70 -0.04 -3.91
N PRO A 283 3.99 -0.38 -3.78
CA PRO A 283 4.87 0.21 -2.76
C PRO A 283 5.12 1.71 -2.96
N ILE A 284 5.00 2.19 -4.20
CA ILE A 284 5.09 3.59 -4.59
C ILE A 284 3.74 3.98 -5.19
N ALA A 285 2.95 4.75 -4.44
CA ALA A 285 1.63 5.18 -4.89
C ALA A 285 1.69 6.50 -5.70
N ASN A 286 2.56 7.44 -5.31
CA ASN A 286 2.69 8.74 -5.96
C ASN A 286 4.14 9.00 -6.43
N ASN A 287 5.12 8.78 -5.55
CA ASN A 287 6.53 8.99 -5.84
C ASN A 287 7.41 8.18 -4.86
N VAL A 288 8.72 8.17 -5.12
CA VAL A 288 9.69 7.39 -4.33
C VAL A 288 9.70 7.74 -2.83
N LEU A 289 9.26 8.94 -2.43
CA LEU A 289 9.21 9.34 -1.02
C LEU A 289 8.20 8.53 -0.19
N ASP A 290 7.22 7.90 -0.85
CA ASP A 290 6.23 7.04 -0.20
C ASP A 290 6.91 5.82 0.47
N LEU A 291 8.06 5.38 -0.06
CA LEU A 291 8.83 4.27 0.50
C LEU A 291 9.44 4.56 1.86
N TRP A 292 9.87 5.80 2.13
CA TRP A 292 10.62 6.08 3.35
C TRP A 292 9.89 5.66 4.63
N SER A 293 8.61 5.95 4.73
CA SER A 293 7.82 5.61 5.92
C SER A 293 7.71 4.10 6.15
N ILE A 294 7.62 3.34 5.05
CA ILE A 294 7.57 1.87 5.07
C ILE A 294 8.93 1.30 5.47
N LEU A 295 10.00 1.77 4.84
CA LEU A 295 11.37 1.34 5.12
C LEU A 295 11.78 1.68 6.56
N HIS A 296 11.44 2.89 7.03
CA HIS A 296 11.67 3.30 8.43
C HIS A 296 10.95 2.37 9.43
N TRP A 297 9.72 1.95 9.14
CA TRP A 297 9.02 0.99 10.00
C TRP A 297 9.69 -0.39 9.97
N ILE A 298 10.13 -0.85 8.80
CA ILE A 298 10.81 -2.14 8.65
C ILE A 298 12.14 -2.13 9.42
N SER A 299 12.97 -1.10 9.22
CA SER A 299 14.32 -1.01 9.79
C SER A 299 14.67 0.46 10.10
N PRO A 300 14.24 0.97 11.28
CA PRO A 300 14.45 2.37 11.64
C PRO A 300 15.93 2.74 11.81
N GLU A 301 16.77 1.76 12.09
CA GLU A 301 18.23 1.89 12.14
C GLU A 301 18.86 2.16 10.77
N GLU A 302 18.29 1.62 9.68
CA GLU A 302 18.76 1.84 8.31
C GLU A 302 18.23 3.15 7.72
N TRP A 303 16.99 3.52 8.04
CA TRP A 303 16.33 4.73 7.53
C TRP A 303 15.86 5.66 8.65
N PRO A 304 16.76 6.17 9.51
CA PRO A 304 16.38 6.90 10.73
C PRO A 304 15.83 8.31 10.48
N SER A 305 16.14 8.95 9.35
CA SER A 305 15.76 10.34 9.07
C SER A 305 15.31 10.55 7.63
N LYS A 306 14.03 10.97 7.45
CA LYS A 306 13.46 11.27 6.13
C LYS A 306 14.22 12.39 5.41
N THR A 307 14.53 13.48 6.11
CA THR A 307 15.22 14.64 5.53
C THR A 307 16.60 14.24 5.00
N ARG A 308 17.43 13.57 5.82
CA ARG A 308 18.75 13.13 5.38
C ARG A 308 18.69 12.11 4.24
N TRP A 309 17.71 11.22 4.25
CA TRP A 309 17.52 10.27 3.17
C TRP A 309 17.16 10.96 1.87
N ILE A 310 16.27 11.99 1.92
CA ILE A 310 15.96 12.83 0.75
C ILE A 310 17.21 13.57 0.28
N ASP A 311 17.89 14.29 1.17
CA ASP A 311 19.07 15.08 0.83
C ASP A 311 20.19 14.23 0.22
N ARG A 312 20.34 12.98 0.67
CA ARG A 312 21.35 12.06 0.16
C ARG A 312 20.95 11.40 -1.16
N MET A 313 19.74 10.79 -1.21
CA MET A 313 19.37 9.84 -2.25
C MET A 313 18.47 10.41 -3.34
N ILE A 314 17.65 11.44 -3.02
CA ILE A 314 16.54 11.84 -3.88
C ILE A 314 16.86 13.13 -4.62
N ASN A 315 16.57 13.10 -5.93
CA ASN A 315 16.65 14.29 -6.77
C ASN A 315 15.35 15.06 -6.66
N THR A 316 15.44 16.30 -6.21
CA THR A 316 14.27 17.16 -5.98
C THR A 316 14.48 18.53 -6.59
N MET A 317 13.41 19.16 -7.05
CA MET A 317 13.41 20.53 -7.57
C MET A 317 12.28 21.31 -6.90
N LEU A 318 12.51 22.57 -6.57
CA LEU A 318 11.45 23.46 -6.10
C LEU A 318 10.55 23.85 -7.26
N ASN A 319 9.25 23.73 -7.10
CA ASN A 319 8.29 24.25 -8.06
C ASN A 319 8.07 25.75 -7.87
N ALA A 320 7.38 26.40 -8.82
CA ALA A 320 7.11 27.83 -8.81
C ALA A 320 6.30 28.33 -7.58
N PHE A 321 5.69 27.41 -6.83
CA PHE A 321 4.89 27.69 -5.62
C PHE A 321 5.63 27.32 -4.32
N GLY A 322 6.96 27.05 -4.38
CA GLY A 322 7.77 26.67 -3.24
C GLY A 322 7.56 25.25 -2.75
N GLY A 323 6.80 24.43 -3.47
CA GLY A 323 6.66 22.99 -3.18
C GLY A 323 7.81 22.19 -3.75
N MET A 324 8.09 21.01 -3.15
CA MET A 324 9.14 20.10 -3.60
C MET A 324 8.57 19.17 -4.70
N HIS A 325 9.14 19.23 -5.89
CA HIS A 325 8.89 18.28 -6.96
C HIS A 325 9.96 17.19 -6.94
N VAL A 326 9.54 15.93 -6.94
CA VAL A 326 10.43 14.75 -6.86
C VAL A 326 10.70 14.23 -8.27
N LEU A 327 11.98 14.22 -8.67
CA LEU A 327 12.41 13.78 -10.00
C LEU A 327 12.85 12.30 -10.01
N GLY A 328 13.05 11.68 -8.83
CA GLY A 328 13.51 10.29 -8.71
C GLY A 328 14.71 10.14 -7.79
N VAL A 329 15.44 9.05 -7.93
CA VAL A 329 16.70 8.81 -7.24
C VAL A 329 17.82 9.57 -7.95
N LYS A 330 18.81 10.10 -7.23
CA LYS A 330 19.99 10.74 -7.82
C LYS A 330 20.80 9.69 -8.60
N PRO A 331 21.17 9.92 -9.88
CA PRO A 331 21.84 8.90 -10.69
C PRO A 331 23.10 8.32 -10.04
N HIS A 332 23.94 9.17 -9.43
CA HIS A 332 25.18 8.73 -8.76
C HIS A 332 24.93 8.01 -7.41
N MET A 333 23.71 7.96 -6.91
CA MET A 333 23.30 7.28 -5.67
C MET A 333 22.47 6.02 -5.92
N GLU A 334 22.12 5.70 -7.15
CA GLU A 334 21.26 4.56 -7.48
C GLU A 334 21.83 3.24 -6.95
N GLN A 335 23.12 3.01 -7.10
CA GLN A 335 23.77 1.79 -6.61
C GLN A 335 23.59 1.65 -5.09
N GLU A 336 23.88 2.70 -4.31
CA GLU A 336 23.69 2.69 -2.85
C GLU A 336 22.22 2.53 -2.48
N PHE A 337 21.32 3.23 -3.19
CA PHE A 337 19.88 3.15 -2.97
C PHE A 337 19.38 1.70 -3.12
N TYR A 338 19.67 1.06 -4.23
CA TYR A 338 19.23 -0.31 -4.48
C TYR A 338 19.95 -1.33 -3.57
N ALA A 339 21.23 -1.17 -3.31
CA ALA A 339 21.98 -2.04 -2.39
C ALA A 339 21.42 -2.01 -0.95
N SER A 340 20.86 -0.87 -0.53
CA SER A 340 20.23 -0.74 0.79
C SER A 340 18.82 -1.37 0.83
N ILE A 341 18.04 -1.27 -0.25
CA ILE A 341 16.63 -1.70 -0.28
C ILE A 341 16.48 -3.17 -0.68
N ASN A 342 17.32 -3.67 -1.58
CA ASN A 342 17.21 -5.01 -2.16
C ASN A 342 17.10 -6.15 -1.13
N PRO A 343 17.89 -6.16 -0.03
CA PRO A 343 17.76 -7.22 0.97
C PRO A 343 16.44 -7.17 1.76
N ARG A 344 15.70 -6.07 1.63
CA ARG A 344 14.47 -5.80 2.37
C ARG A 344 13.21 -5.82 1.52
N MET A 345 13.33 -5.89 0.19
CA MET A 345 12.19 -5.79 -0.71
C MET A 345 12.21 -6.85 -1.80
N ARG A 346 11.14 -7.63 -1.89
CA ARG A 346 10.87 -8.54 -3.00
C ARG A 346 9.69 -8.01 -3.80
N ARG A 347 9.78 -8.13 -5.15
CA ARG A 347 8.70 -7.81 -6.06
C ARG A 347 8.67 -8.79 -7.24
N MET A 348 7.55 -9.47 -7.41
CA MET A 348 7.25 -10.31 -8.58
C MET A 348 6.12 -9.70 -9.40
N LEU A 349 6.23 -9.87 -10.71
CA LEU A 349 5.21 -9.45 -11.68
C LEU A 349 4.40 -10.67 -12.11
N LYS A 350 3.09 -10.52 -12.30
CA LYS A 350 2.20 -11.59 -12.79
C LYS A 350 2.69 -12.17 -14.10
N ALA A 351 3.06 -11.31 -15.06
CA ALA A 351 3.52 -11.72 -16.38
C ALA A 351 4.73 -12.67 -16.35
N LYS A 352 5.55 -12.60 -15.26
CA LYS A 352 6.71 -13.49 -15.10
C LYS A 352 6.36 -14.86 -14.50
N VAL A 353 5.48 -14.86 -13.51
CA VAL A 353 5.23 -16.04 -12.67
C VAL A 353 3.90 -16.73 -12.93
N LEU A 354 3.00 -16.08 -13.66
CA LEU A 354 1.70 -16.60 -14.07
C LEU A 354 1.46 -16.35 -15.59
N PRO A 355 2.33 -16.86 -16.49
CA PRO A 355 2.21 -16.60 -17.93
C PRO A 355 0.97 -17.20 -18.57
N TRP A 356 0.25 -18.05 -17.85
CA TRP A 356 -1.01 -18.69 -18.28
C TRP A 356 -2.26 -17.89 -17.96
N LEU A 357 -2.14 -16.73 -17.28
CA LEU A 357 -3.29 -15.85 -17.09
C LEU A 357 -3.77 -15.29 -18.44
N PRO A 358 -5.08 -15.09 -18.61
CA PRO A 358 -5.65 -14.55 -19.84
C PRO A 358 -5.08 -13.16 -20.17
N GLU A 359 -4.96 -12.85 -21.44
CA GLU A 359 -4.56 -11.51 -21.87
C GLU A 359 -5.65 -10.49 -21.51
N MET A 360 -5.25 -9.29 -21.06
CA MET A 360 -6.16 -8.17 -20.86
C MET A 360 -6.26 -7.33 -22.13
N MET A 361 -7.46 -7.24 -22.68
CA MET A 361 -7.78 -6.41 -23.83
C MET A 361 -8.46 -5.13 -23.36
N PHE A 362 -7.94 -3.97 -23.74
CA PHE A 362 -8.50 -2.68 -23.34
C PHE A 362 -9.28 -2.07 -24.50
N GLU A 363 -10.50 -1.64 -24.23
CA GLU A 363 -11.34 -0.91 -25.16
C GLU A 363 -11.85 0.37 -24.49
N ARG A 364 -12.03 1.43 -25.29
CA ARG A 364 -12.61 2.69 -24.86
C ARG A 364 -13.98 2.86 -25.50
N ARG A 365 -14.98 3.15 -24.70
CA ARG A 365 -16.32 3.53 -25.11
C ARG A 365 -16.51 5.02 -24.82
N ASP A 366 -16.51 5.83 -25.88
CA ASP A 366 -16.75 7.25 -25.77
C ASP A 366 -18.24 7.52 -25.53
N VAL A 367 -18.52 8.43 -24.59
CA VAL A 367 -19.88 8.75 -24.14
C VAL A 367 -20.12 10.25 -24.26
N GLU A 368 -21.27 10.62 -24.80
CA GLU A 368 -21.70 12.02 -24.94
C GLU A 368 -22.63 12.42 -23.79
N MET A 369 -22.41 13.63 -23.25
CA MET A 369 -23.30 14.19 -22.22
C MET A 369 -24.62 14.67 -22.82
N SER A 370 -25.72 14.50 -22.07
CA SER A 370 -26.96 15.20 -22.39
C SER A 370 -26.75 16.72 -22.33
N THR A 371 -27.59 17.49 -23.04
CA THR A 371 -27.50 18.97 -23.08
C THR A 371 -27.52 19.57 -21.68
N LYS A 372 -28.36 19.06 -20.78
CA LYS A 372 -28.45 19.53 -19.39
C LYS A 372 -27.17 19.24 -18.59
N GLN A 373 -26.65 18.03 -18.69
CA GLN A 373 -25.44 17.60 -18.03
C GLN A 373 -24.22 18.39 -18.54
N LYS A 374 -24.13 18.61 -19.85
CA LYS A 374 -23.08 19.42 -20.48
C LYS A 374 -23.07 20.86 -19.97
N LYS A 375 -24.25 21.49 -19.90
CA LYS A 375 -24.39 22.83 -19.35
C LYS A 375 -23.87 22.93 -17.92
N ALA A 376 -24.27 22.00 -17.03
CA ALA A 376 -23.81 21.96 -15.65
C ALA A 376 -22.30 21.73 -15.54
N TYR A 377 -21.75 20.84 -16.38
CA TYR A 377 -20.32 20.59 -16.46
C TYR A 377 -19.53 21.85 -16.88
N GLU A 378 -19.94 22.55 -17.93
CA GLU A 378 -19.29 23.76 -18.43
C GLU A 378 -19.37 24.91 -17.41
N GLN A 379 -20.51 25.11 -16.78
CA GLN A 379 -20.66 26.10 -15.70
C GLN A 379 -19.71 25.79 -14.53
N MET A 380 -19.65 24.55 -14.09
CA MET A 380 -18.73 24.12 -13.02
C MET A 380 -17.27 24.30 -13.41
N ARG A 381 -16.90 23.99 -14.68
CA ARG A 381 -15.55 24.17 -15.19
C ARG A 381 -15.13 25.64 -15.22
N ASP A 382 -15.99 26.51 -15.71
CA ASP A 382 -15.63 27.90 -16.04
C ASP A 382 -15.90 28.86 -14.88
N LEU A 383 -16.95 28.63 -14.09
CA LEU A 383 -17.42 29.52 -13.04
C LEU A 383 -17.26 28.93 -11.62
N MET A 384 -16.88 27.67 -11.48
CA MET A 384 -16.90 26.95 -10.20
C MET A 384 -18.29 26.86 -9.54
N ILE A 385 -19.33 27.11 -10.29
CA ILE A 385 -20.75 27.06 -9.89
C ILE A 385 -21.51 26.39 -11.03
N ALA A 386 -22.46 25.51 -10.69
CA ALA A 386 -23.39 24.93 -11.65
C ALA A 386 -24.83 25.12 -11.16
N GLU A 387 -25.68 25.66 -12.03
CA GLU A 387 -27.10 25.76 -11.79
C GLU A 387 -27.80 24.44 -12.10
N LEU A 388 -28.65 24.00 -11.19
CA LEU A 388 -29.45 22.78 -11.29
C LEU A 388 -30.92 23.10 -11.59
N GLU A 389 -31.70 22.10 -11.93
CA GLU A 389 -33.15 22.24 -12.08
C GLU A 389 -33.77 22.67 -10.74
N GLY A 390 -34.74 23.60 -10.80
CA GLY A 390 -35.40 24.15 -9.61
C GLY A 390 -34.77 25.44 -9.06
N GLY A 391 -33.67 25.94 -9.67
CA GLY A 391 -33.01 27.18 -9.23
C GLY A 391 -31.94 26.99 -8.16
N ASP A 392 -31.67 25.74 -7.80
CA ASP A 392 -30.55 25.38 -6.90
C ASP A 392 -29.21 25.55 -7.59
N ALA A 393 -28.15 25.78 -6.81
CA ALA A 393 -26.79 25.89 -7.33
C ALA A 393 -25.78 25.10 -6.51
N VAL A 394 -24.87 24.42 -7.21
CA VAL A 394 -23.73 23.73 -6.60
C VAL A 394 -22.48 24.56 -6.78
N THR A 395 -21.75 24.79 -5.69
CA THR A 395 -20.51 25.56 -5.69
C THR A 395 -19.28 24.66 -5.42
N ALA A 396 -18.12 25.10 -5.90
CA ALA A 396 -16.84 24.47 -5.64
C ALA A 396 -15.84 25.48 -5.06
N PRO A 397 -15.74 25.61 -3.73
CA PRO A 397 -14.93 26.63 -3.07
C PRO A 397 -13.41 26.41 -3.21
N SER A 398 -12.98 25.30 -3.79
CA SER A 398 -11.57 25.00 -4.04
C SER A 398 -11.37 24.22 -5.33
N PRO A 399 -10.17 24.26 -5.95
CA PRO A 399 -9.85 23.47 -7.14
C PRO A 399 -10.05 21.95 -6.94
N LEU A 400 -9.79 21.45 -5.74
CA LEU A 400 -10.00 20.02 -5.43
C LEU A 400 -11.49 19.68 -5.43
N THR A 401 -12.31 20.53 -4.83
CA THR A 401 -13.78 20.37 -4.86
C THR A 401 -14.30 20.49 -6.29
N GLN A 402 -13.79 21.44 -7.07
CA GLN A 402 -14.15 21.61 -8.49
C GLN A 402 -13.85 20.34 -9.29
N THR A 403 -12.66 19.78 -9.14
CA THR A 403 -12.30 18.53 -9.82
C THR A 403 -13.25 17.38 -9.45
N THR A 404 -13.62 17.26 -8.17
CA THR A 404 -14.58 16.24 -7.73
C THR A 404 -15.94 16.44 -8.36
N ARG A 405 -16.43 17.70 -8.43
CA ARG A 405 -17.71 18.03 -9.06
C ARG A 405 -17.70 17.79 -10.57
N LEU A 406 -16.60 18.14 -11.24
CA LEU A 406 -16.43 17.89 -12.67
C LEU A 406 -16.53 16.40 -13.00
N LEU A 407 -15.92 15.51 -12.21
CA LEU A 407 -16.06 14.06 -12.39
C LEU A 407 -17.48 13.56 -12.12
N GLN A 408 -18.17 14.16 -11.16
CA GLN A 408 -19.56 13.84 -10.90
C GLN A 408 -20.44 14.22 -12.11
N PHE A 409 -20.30 15.45 -12.62
CA PHE A 409 -21.04 15.92 -13.79
C PHE A 409 -20.62 15.23 -15.10
N ALA A 410 -19.37 14.80 -15.23
CA ALA A 410 -18.95 13.96 -16.37
C ALA A 410 -19.68 12.61 -16.41
N SER A 411 -20.14 12.12 -15.27
CA SER A 411 -20.77 10.80 -15.18
C SER A 411 -22.30 10.86 -15.19
N SER A 412 -22.90 11.88 -14.55
CA SER A 412 -24.35 12.00 -14.37
C SER A 412 -24.76 13.42 -14.13
N PHE A 413 -26.02 13.76 -14.34
CA PHE A 413 -26.64 14.98 -13.83
C PHE A 413 -26.76 14.91 -12.31
N ALA A 414 -27.12 16.00 -11.65
CA ALA A 414 -27.26 16.05 -10.20
C ALA A 414 -28.43 16.95 -9.77
N GLU A 415 -28.98 16.65 -8.61
CA GLU A 415 -30.03 17.41 -7.94
C GLU A 415 -29.64 17.72 -6.51
N MET A 416 -30.26 18.75 -5.93
CA MET A 416 -30.14 19.05 -4.50
C MET A 416 -31.28 18.39 -3.74
N THR A 417 -30.93 17.65 -2.69
CA THR A 417 -31.91 17.01 -1.81
C THR A 417 -31.66 17.44 -0.37
N THR A 418 -32.72 17.86 0.31
CA THR A 418 -32.66 18.22 1.74
C THR A 418 -33.06 17.02 2.56
N ASP A 419 -32.19 16.59 3.45
CA ASP A 419 -32.47 15.53 4.42
C ASP A 419 -33.49 16.06 5.45
N GLU A 420 -34.68 15.50 5.45
CA GLU A 420 -35.80 15.92 6.31
C GLU A 420 -35.47 15.79 7.81
N SER A 421 -34.56 14.89 8.18
CA SER A 421 -34.20 14.62 9.58
C SER A 421 -33.13 15.57 10.12
N SER A 422 -32.19 16.00 9.27
CA SER A 422 -31.05 16.87 9.64
C SER A 422 -31.19 18.30 9.13
N GLY A 423 -32.07 18.56 8.16
CA GLY A 423 -32.17 19.84 7.44
C GLY A 423 -30.98 20.15 6.53
N GLU A 424 -30.07 19.20 6.35
CA GLU A 424 -28.84 19.36 5.58
C GLU A 424 -29.12 19.13 4.08
N THR A 425 -28.81 20.10 3.25
CA THR A 425 -28.98 19.98 1.80
C THR A 425 -27.71 19.39 1.16
N LYS A 426 -27.89 18.29 0.42
CA LYS A 426 -26.79 17.55 -0.25
C LYS A 426 -27.06 17.40 -1.73
N MET A 427 -25.99 17.49 -2.53
CA MET A 427 -26.04 17.13 -3.94
C MET A 427 -26.05 15.60 -4.08
N ILE A 428 -27.03 15.09 -4.82
CA ILE A 428 -27.10 13.69 -5.23
C ILE A 428 -27.05 13.59 -6.76
N LEU A 429 -26.45 12.50 -7.26
CA LEU A 429 -26.48 12.20 -8.68
C LEU A 429 -27.88 11.72 -9.06
N SER A 430 -28.36 12.13 -10.22
CA SER A 430 -29.69 11.80 -10.74
C SER A 430 -29.68 11.55 -12.24
N SER A 431 -30.75 10.95 -12.77
CA SER A 431 -30.95 10.82 -14.22
C SER A 431 -31.23 12.22 -14.86
N PRO A 432 -30.80 12.46 -16.09
CA PRO A 432 -30.11 11.52 -16.99
C PRO A 432 -28.64 11.32 -16.61
N SER A 433 -28.16 10.10 -16.77
CA SER A 433 -26.76 9.73 -16.55
C SER A 433 -26.18 9.22 -17.87
N CYS A 434 -25.39 10.04 -18.55
CA CYS A 434 -24.85 9.67 -19.85
C CYS A 434 -24.15 8.29 -19.84
N LYS A 435 -23.47 7.96 -18.74
CA LYS A 435 -22.75 6.68 -18.62
C LYS A 435 -23.65 5.50 -18.34
N VAL A 436 -24.66 5.67 -17.48
CA VAL A 436 -25.65 4.63 -17.21
C VAL A 436 -26.49 4.40 -18.45
N ASP A 437 -26.95 5.48 -19.10
CA ASP A 437 -27.76 5.41 -20.33
C ASP A 437 -26.98 4.66 -21.43
N ALA A 438 -25.70 5.02 -21.66
CA ALA A 438 -24.84 4.35 -22.65
C ALA A 438 -24.63 2.84 -22.33
N LEU A 439 -24.41 2.50 -21.05
CA LEU A 439 -24.25 1.11 -20.66
C LEU A 439 -25.56 0.32 -20.83
N MET A 440 -26.69 0.91 -20.48
CA MET A 440 -28.01 0.26 -20.66
C MET A 440 -28.36 0.09 -22.15
N ASP A 441 -27.95 1.04 -22.99
CA ASP A 441 -28.09 0.92 -24.45
C ASP A 441 -27.22 -0.23 -25.00
N ASP A 442 -25.95 -0.31 -24.60
CA ASP A 442 -25.03 -1.38 -25.02
C ASP A 442 -25.54 -2.75 -24.52
N ILE A 443 -26.13 -2.85 -23.31
CA ILE A 443 -26.79 -4.06 -22.81
C ILE A 443 -28.00 -4.43 -23.71
N SER A 444 -28.83 -3.44 -24.03
CA SER A 444 -30.04 -3.65 -24.82
C SER A 444 -29.73 -4.05 -26.27
N ASN A 445 -28.61 -3.57 -26.80
CA ASN A 445 -28.10 -3.94 -28.14
C ASN A 445 -27.47 -5.33 -28.14
N GLY A 446 -27.19 -5.94 -26.99
CA GLY A 446 -26.61 -7.28 -26.90
C GLY A 446 -25.08 -7.29 -27.05
N ASP A 447 -24.38 -6.15 -26.81
CA ASP A 447 -22.92 -6.01 -27.00
C ASP A 447 -22.10 -6.88 -26.03
N PHE A 448 -22.73 -7.32 -24.96
CA PHE A 448 -22.10 -8.18 -23.94
C PHE A 448 -22.32 -9.68 -24.17
N GLY A 449 -23.23 -10.05 -25.07
CA GLY A 449 -23.54 -11.45 -25.38
C GLY A 449 -23.80 -12.29 -24.10
N ASP A 450 -23.04 -13.38 -24.00
CA ASP A 450 -23.10 -14.28 -22.82
C ASP A 450 -22.06 -13.98 -21.74
N ASP A 451 -21.30 -12.91 -21.87
CA ASP A 451 -20.24 -12.57 -20.93
C ASP A 451 -20.77 -12.36 -19.50
N SER A 452 -20.04 -12.83 -18.52
CA SER A 452 -20.20 -12.40 -17.13
C SER A 452 -19.46 -11.08 -16.93
N VAL A 453 -20.17 -10.06 -16.45
CA VAL A 453 -19.72 -8.68 -16.43
C VAL A 453 -19.61 -8.14 -15.01
N ALA A 454 -18.46 -7.60 -14.66
CA ALA A 454 -18.25 -6.83 -13.46
C ALA A 454 -18.24 -5.34 -13.80
N VAL A 455 -19.01 -4.51 -13.10
CA VAL A 455 -19.09 -3.07 -13.34
C VAL A 455 -18.53 -2.32 -12.16
N CYS A 456 -17.52 -1.47 -12.40
CA CYS A 456 -16.83 -0.67 -11.39
C CYS A 456 -17.14 0.81 -11.53
N ALA A 457 -17.47 1.48 -10.42
CA ALA A 457 -17.52 2.93 -10.36
C ALA A 457 -16.88 3.45 -9.05
N VAL A 458 -16.48 4.71 -9.03
CA VAL A 458 -16.01 5.40 -7.83
C VAL A 458 -17.19 5.85 -6.98
N SER A 459 -18.23 6.38 -7.63
CA SER A 459 -19.43 6.87 -6.98
C SER A 459 -20.40 5.74 -6.65
N ARG A 460 -20.74 5.61 -5.36
CA ARG A 460 -21.81 4.72 -4.91
C ARG A 460 -23.17 5.10 -5.53
N GLN A 461 -23.46 6.41 -5.63
CA GLN A 461 -24.70 6.90 -6.21
C GLN A 461 -24.88 6.46 -7.66
N LEU A 462 -23.78 6.46 -8.45
CA LEU A 462 -23.82 5.99 -9.84
C LEU A 462 -24.14 4.49 -9.92
N ILE A 463 -23.56 3.68 -9.03
CA ILE A 463 -23.90 2.24 -8.91
C ILE A 463 -25.38 2.06 -8.53
N GLU A 464 -25.92 2.90 -7.64
CA GLU A 464 -27.33 2.85 -7.23
C GLU A 464 -28.28 3.22 -8.38
N ILE A 465 -27.94 4.25 -9.20
CA ILE A 465 -28.70 4.59 -10.40
C ILE A 465 -28.70 3.41 -11.37
N LEU A 466 -27.51 2.84 -11.69
CA LEU A 466 -27.41 1.69 -12.58
C LEU A 466 -28.19 0.48 -12.04
N SER A 467 -28.08 0.18 -10.76
CA SER A 467 -28.80 -0.93 -10.13
C SER A 467 -30.31 -0.76 -10.23
N LYS A 468 -30.82 0.46 -10.12
CA LYS A 468 -32.25 0.76 -10.29
C LYS A 468 -32.68 0.52 -11.74
N GLU A 469 -31.96 1.05 -12.72
CA GLU A 469 -32.26 0.87 -14.14
C GLU A 469 -32.23 -0.62 -14.53
N MET A 470 -31.23 -1.38 -14.06
CA MET A 470 -31.15 -2.82 -14.29
C MET A 470 -32.30 -3.59 -13.61
N THR A 471 -32.74 -3.16 -12.43
CA THR A 471 -33.89 -3.76 -11.74
C THR A 471 -35.17 -3.51 -12.52
N ASP A 472 -35.38 -2.28 -12.98
CA ASP A 472 -36.55 -1.89 -13.78
C ASP A 472 -36.57 -2.66 -15.12
N ALA A 473 -35.41 -2.90 -15.72
CA ALA A 473 -35.21 -3.74 -16.91
C ALA A 473 -35.26 -5.26 -16.61
N LYS A 474 -35.44 -5.69 -15.36
CA LYS A 474 -35.45 -7.09 -14.90
C LYS A 474 -34.14 -7.84 -15.18
N ILE A 475 -33.02 -7.18 -15.11
CA ILE A 475 -31.68 -7.75 -15.28
C ILE A 475 -31.15 -8.17 -13.89
N PRO A 476 -30.97 -9.49 -13.61
CA PRO A 476 -30.46 -9.97 -12.33
C PRO A 476 -29.00 -9.53 -12.12
N HIS A 477 -28.70 -8.91 -10.97
CA HIS A 477 -27.36 -8.44 -10.65
C HIS A 477 -27.08 -8.46 -9.15
N GLY A 478 -25.81 -8.54 -8.78
CA GLY A 478 -25.33 -8.45 -7.40
C GLY A 478 -24.69 -7.09 -7.09
N LEU A 479 -24.67 -6.69 -5.82
CA LEU A 479 -24.13 -5.41 -5.36
C LEU A 479 -23.01 -5.60 -4.33
N ILE A 480 -21.89 -4.89 -4.54
CA ILE A 480 -20.77 -4.78 -3.59
C ILE A 480 -20.47 -3.29 -3.37
N THR A 481 -21.21 -2.68 -2.45
CA THR A 481 -20.99 -1.28 -2.03
C THR A 481 -20.79 -1.21 -0.52
N GLY A 482 -20.68 0.00 0.03
CA GLY A 482 -20.59 0.19 1.49
C GLY A 482 -21.93 -0.01 2.24
N ALA A 483 -23.04 -0.23 1.53
CA ALA A 483 -24.37 -0.35 2.12
C ALA A 483 -24.72 -1.78 2.55
N GLN A 484 -24.23 -2.79 1.84
CA GLN A 484 -24.51 -4.19 2.10
C GLN A 484 -23.77 -4.67 3.33
N THR A 485 -24.40 -5.61 4.05
CA THR A 485 -23.73 -6.40 5.09
C THR A 485 -22.67 -7.31 4.49
N ASP A 486 -21.78 -7.83 5.33
CA ASP A 486 -20.73 -8.75 4.86
C ASP A 486 -21.32 -10.03 4.26
N ASP A 487 -22.46 -10.51 4.80
CA ASP A 487 -23.09 -11.75 4.36
C ASP A 487 -23.82 -11.55 3.03
N GLU A 488 -24.50 -10.42 2.84
CA GLU A 488 -25.10 -10.04 1.54
C GLU A 488 -24.06 -9.89 0.45
N ARG A 489 -22.91 -9.28 0.77
CA ARG A 489 -21.81 -9.16 -0.19
C ARG A 489 -21.24 -10.53 -0.57
N GLN A 490 -21.04 -11.42 0.41
CA GLN A 490 -20.53 -12.76 0.12
C GLN A 490 -21.51 -13.54 -0.74
N GLN A 491 -22.83 -13.46 -0.46
CA GLN A 491 -23.85 -14.11 -1.27
C GLN A 491 -23.83 -13.60 -2.73
N ALA A 492 -23.71 -12.29 -2.93
CA ALA A 492 -23.61 -11.71 -4.27
C ALA A 492 -22.39 -12.22 -5.04
N ILE A 493 -21.25 -12.35 -4.34
CA ILE A 493 -20.02 -12.92 -4.94
C ILE A 493 -20.24 -14.38 -5.29
N ASP A 494 -20.79 -15.19 -4.41
CA ASP A 494 -21.02 -16.61 -4.63
C ASP A 494 -22.01 -16.86 -5.78
N ASP A 495 -23.10 -16.09 -5.85
CA ASP A 495 -24.09 -16.14 -6.93
C ASP A 495 -23.44 -15.75 -8.30
N PHE A 496 -22.55 -14.77 -8.30
CA PHE A 496 -21.81 -14.37 -9.50
C PHE A 496 -20.77 -15.42 -9.92
N GLN A 497 -19.96 -15.90 -8.98
CA GLN A 497 -18.90 -16.89 -9.24
C GLN A 497 -19.48 -18.26 -9.70
N SER A 498 -20.69 -18.59 -9.26
CA SER A 498 -21.40 -19.81 -9.70
C SER A 498 -22.15 -19.64 -11.02
N GLY A 499 -22.17 -18.43 -11.62
CA GLY A 499 -22.90 -18.14 -12.86
C GLY A 499 -24.43 -18.01 -12.69
N LYS A 500 -24.93 -17.98 -11.45
CA LYS A 500 -26.37 -17.78 -11.16
C LYS A 500 -26.84 -16.38 -11.57
N ILE A 501 -25.94 -15.39 -11.47
CA ILE A 501 -26.13 -14.04 -12.01
C ILE A 501 -24.94 -13.70 -12.93
N LYS A 502 -25.20 -12.95 -14.01
CA LYS A 502 -24.18 -12.54 -14.98
C LYS A 502 -23.59 -11.17 -14.68
N TRP A 503 -24.22 -10.37 -13.84
CA TRP A 503 -23.83 -8.99 -13.55
C TRP A 503 -23.50 -8.80 -12.08
N ILE A 504 -22.37 -8.14 -11.80
CA ILE A 504 -22.01 -7.71 -10.46
C ILE A 504 -21.51 -6.26 -10.49
N LEU A 505 -22.13 -5.41 -9.67
CA LEU A 505 -21.84 -3.98 -9.61
C LEU A 505 -21.09 -3.68 -8.32
N PHE A 506 -19.97 -2.97 -8.41
CA PHE A 506 -19.17 -2.68 -7.23
C PHE A 506 -18.55 -1.28 -7.25
N THR A 507 -18.35 -0.71 -6.05
CA THR A 507 -17.54 0.51 -5.93
C THR A 507 -16.08 0.16 -5.79
N ALA A 508 -15.19 0.96 -6.38
CA ALA A 508 -13.75 0.76 -6.31
C ALA A 508 -13.23 0.58 -4.86
N GLN A 509 -13.82 1.29 -3.89
CA GLN A 509 -13.45 1.18 -2.49
C GLN A 509 -14.00 -0.09 -1.81
N ALA A 510 -15.25 -0.46 -2.05
CA ALA A 510 -15.87 -1.63 -1.41
C ALA A 510 -15.43 -2.94 -2.08
N GLY A 511 -15.29 -2.94 -3.39
CA GLY A 511 -14.70 -4.04 -4.16
C GLY A 511 -13.18 -4.07 -4.09
N GLY A 512 -12.53 -3.00 -3.62
CA GLY A 512 -11.09 -2.77 -3.71
C GLY A 512 -10.21 -3.75 -2.94
N VAL A 513 -10.72 -4.50 -1.95
CA VAL A 513 -9.85 -5.34 -1.13
C VAL A 513 -10.53 -6.68 -0.77
N GLY A 514 -9.91 -7.79 -1.20
CA GLY A 514 -10.30 -9.14 -0.80
C GLY A 514 -11.45 -9.79 -1.59
N VAL A 515 -12.07 -9.09 -2.53
CA VAL A 515 -13.09 -9.64 -3.42
C VAL A 515 -12.45 -10.36 -4.60
N THR A 516 -12.97 -11.52 -4.99
CA THR A 516 -12.54 -12.30 -6.16
C THR A 516 -13.71 -12.40 -7.13
N LEU A 517 -13.52 -11.95 -8.37
CA LEU A 517 -14.53 -11.91 -9.42
C LEU A 517 -14.00 -12.57 -10.70
N THR A 518 -13.36 -13.72 -10.56
CA THR A 518 -12.69 -14.42 -11.69
C THR A 518 -13.67 -15.02 -12.70
N ALA A 519 -14.94 -15.13 -12.35
CA ALA A 519 -15.98 -15.48 -13.32
C ALA A 519 -16.24 -14.36 -14.35
N ALA A 520 -15.79 -13.12 -14.07
CA ALA A 520 -15.96 -12.02 -15.01
C ALA A 520 -15.02 -12.16 -16.21
N ARG A 521 -15.59 -12.25 -17.40
CA ARG A 521 -14.87 -12.12 -18.66
C ARG A 521 -14.70 -10.65 -19.07
N ARG A 522 -15.58 -9.77 -18.60
CA ARG A 522 -15.53 -8.33 -18.90
C ARG A 522 -15.58 -7.51 -17.63
N LEU A 523 -14.74 -6.48 -17.57
CA LEU A 523 -14.78 -5.45 -16.54
C LEU A 523 -15.12 -4.11 -17.17
N VAL A 524 -16.27 -3.55 -16.84
CA VAL A 524 -16.69 -2.21 -17.25
C VAL A 524 -16.23 -1.21 -16.18
N MET A 525 -15.38 -0.26 -16.56
CA MET A 525 -15.01 0.90 -15.76
C MET A 525 -15.97 2.05 -16.09
N LEU A 526 -17.09 2.10 -15.39
CA LEU A 526 -18.06 3.18 -15.56
C LEU A 526 -17.52 4.53 -15.05
N GLN A 527 -16.67 4.49 -14.02
CA GLN A 527 -15.81 5.57 -13.59
C GLN A 527 -14.43 5.01 -13.25
N ARG A 528 -13.39 5.50 -13.90
CA ARG A 528 -12.01 5.13 -13.59
C ARG A 528 -11.55 5.82 -12.28
N PRO A 529 -11.01 5.08 -11.29
CA PRO A 529 -10.44 5.70 -10.09
C PRO A 529 -9.24 6.61 -10.41
N TRP A 530 -9.08 7.71 -9.68
CA TRP A 530 -7.93 8.62 -9.83
C TRP A 530 -6.63 8.03 -9.29
N SER A 531 -6.75 7.10 -8.36
CA SER A 531 -5.63 6.44 -7.72
C SER A 531 -5.22 5.27 -8.60
N LEU A 532 -3.95 5.25 -9.01
CA LEU A 532 -3.35 4.10 -9.70
C LEU A 532 -3.51 2.81 -8.87
N VAL A 533 -3.47 2.94 -7.55
CA VAL A 533 -3.68 1.82 -6.61
C VAL A 533 -5.07 1.26 -6.75
N ASP A 534 -6.09 2.11 -6.64
CA ASP A 534 -7.50 1.67 -6.71
C ASP A 534 -7.84 1.13 -8.11
N HIS A 535 -7.28 1.75 -9.17
CA HIS A 535 -7.44 1.26 -10.53
C HIS A 535 -6.84 -0.14 -10.70
N LYS A 536 -5.57 -0.35 -10.30
CA LYS A 536 -4.93 -1.68 -10.33
C LYS A 536 -5.68 -2.69 -9.46
N GLN A 537 -6.15 -2.28 -8.29
CA GLN A 537 -6.95 -3.16 -7.44
C GLN A 537 -8.27 -3.60 -8.09
N ALA A 538 -8.94 -2.72 -8.84
CA ALA A 538 -10.16 -3.09 -9.57
C ALA A 538 -9.87 -4.11 -10.67
N LEU A 539 -8.81 -3.91 -11.47
CA LEU A 539 -8.35 -4.88 -12.47
C LEU A 539 -8.02 -6.25 -11.85
N ASP A 540 -7.34 -6.23 -10.70
CA ASP A 540 -6.93 -7.45 -10.00
C ASP A 540 -8.09 -8.25 -9.36
N ARG A 541 -9.34 -7.76 -9.39
CA ARG A 541 -10.53 -8.53 -9.00
C ARG A 541 -10.86 -9.58 -10.05
N VAL A 542 -10.69 -9.25 -11.30
CA VAL A 542 -11.03 -10.10 -12.44
C VAL A 542 -9.80 -10.83 -12.99
N HIS A 543 -8.63 -10.17 -13.03
CA HIS A 543 -7.39 -10.73 -13.57
C HIS A 543 -6.48 -11.26 -12.47
N ARG A 544 -6.69 -12.49 -12.05
CA ARG A 544 -5.92 -13.19 -10.98
C ARG A 544 -6.05 -14.71 -11.13
N ILE A 545 -5.32 -15.47 -10.31
CA ILE A 545 -5.45 -16.94 -10.23
C ILE A 545 -6.94 -17.31 -10.09
N GLY A 546 -7.43 -18.16 -10.99
CA GLY A 546 -8.83 -18.55 -11.14
C GLY A 546 -9.52 -17.89 -12.35
N SER A 547 -8.86 -16.93 -13.03
CA SER A 547 -9.39 -16.33 -14.28
C SER A 547 -8.93 -17.03 -15.55
N GLU A 548 -8.09 -18.04 -15.45
CA GLU A 548 -7.63 -18.90 -16.55
C GLU A 548 -8.73 -19.71 -17.25
N ILE A 549 -9.95 -19.61 -16.75
CA ILE A 549 -11.16 -20.14 -17.41
C ILE A 549 -11.54 -19.35 -18.67
N HIS A 550 -10.97 -18.16 -18.84
CA HIS A 550 -11.20 -17.27 -19.98
C HIS A 550 -9.95 -17.23 -20.87
N ASP A 551 -10.16 -17.12 -22.19
CA ASP A 551 -9.07 -16.91 -23.15
C ASP A 551 -8.51 -15.48 -23.06
N SER A 552 -9.39 -14.51 -22.80
CA SER A 552 -9.05 -13.10 -22.61
C SER A 552 -10.05 -12.42 -21.66
N ILE A 553 -9.60 -11.34 -21.01
CA ILE A 553 -10.46 -10.47 -20.20
C ILE A 553 -10.53 -9.11 -20.87
N VAL A 554 -11.74 -8.62 -21.14
CA VAL A 554 -11.97 -7.32 -21.76
C VAL A 554 -12.20 -6.27 -20.67
N ILE A 555 -11.45 -5.17 -20.76
CA ILE A 555 -11.57 -4.00 -19.88
C ILE A 555 -12.17 -2.86 -20.70
N SER A 556 -13.41 -2.50 -20.43
CA SER A 556 -14.16 -1.48 -21.17
C SER A 556 -14.23 -0.19 -20.36
N ASP A 557 -13.52 0.85 -20.79
CA ASP A 557 -13.56 2.17 -20.15
C ASP A 557 -14.62 3.05 -20.80
N TYR A 558 -15.64 3.46 -20.03
CA TYR A 558 -16.64 4.44 -20.46
C TYR A 558 -16.12 5.85 -20.15
N VAL A 559 -15.76 6.61 -21.17
CA VAL A 559 -15.10 7.92 -21.06
C VAL A 559 -15.99 9.00 -21.65
N THR A 560 -16.29 10.02 -20.86
CA THR A 560 -17.09 11.14 -21.37
C THR A 560 -16.19 12.14 -22.10
N GLU A 561 -16.48 12.32 -23.39
CA GLU A 561 -15.68 13.15 -24.29
C GLU A 561 -15.58 14.61 -23.86
N GLY A 562 -14.41 15.22 -24.07
CA GLY A 562 -14.16 16.64 -23.77
C GLY A 562 -14.19 16.98 -22.29
N THR A 563 -14.01 15.99 -21.41
CA THR A 563 -14.05 16.19 -19.96
C THR A 563 -12.70 15.99 -19.27
N ILE A 564 -12.69 16.27 -17.96
CA ILE A 564 -11.52 16.03 -17.10
C ILE A 564 -11.12 14.55 -17.05
N GLU A 565 -12.01 13.62 -17.39
CA GLU A 565 -11.71 12.18 -17.37
C GLU A 565 -10.56 11.80 -18.30
N GLU A 566 -10.46 12.43 -19.48
CA GLU A 566 -9.37 12.21 -20.41
C GLU A 566 -8.00 12.59 -19.81
N ARG A 567 -7.96 13.71 -19.05
CA ARG A 567 -6.75 14.12 -18.33
C ARG A 567 -6.40 13.15 -17.18
N VAL A 568 -7.41 12.63 -16.50
CA VAL A 568 -7.21 11.61 -15.45
C VAL A 568 -6.55 10.37 -16.03
N ILE A 569 -7.00 9.90 -17.19
CA ILE A 569 -6.42 8.75 -17.89
C ILE A 569 -4.95 9.01 -18.21
N GLN A 570 -4.62 10.14 -18.86
CA GLN A 570 -3.25 10.51 -19.20
C GLN A 570 -2.32 10.59 -17.98
N VAL A 571 -2.81 11.16 -16.87
CA VAL A 571 -2.03 11.25 -15.62
C VAL A 571 -1.79 9.86 -15.02
N LEU A 572 -2.76 8.95 -15.10
CA LEU A 572 -2.61 7.58 -14.60
C LEU A 572 -1.62 6.78 -15.45
N GLU A 573 -1.65 6.93 -16.77
CA GLU A 573 -0.69 6.31 -17.69
C GLU A 573 0.73 6.81 -17.41
N THR A 574 0.93 8.12 -17.32
CA THR A 574 2.25 8.72 -16.97
C THR A 574 2.75 8.24 -15.61
N LYS A 575 1.87 8.10 -14.60
CA LYS A 575 2.24 7.56 -13.28
C LYS A 575 2.60 6.08 -13.34
N ALA A 576 1.92 5.30 -14.17
CA ALA A 576 2.21 3.89 -14.38
C ALA A 576 3.58 3.73 -15.04
N ASP A 577 3.89 4.53 -16.05
CA ASP A 577 5.18 4.53 -16.75
C ASP A 577 6.33 4.93 -15.82
N ASN A 578 6.17 5.98 -15.03
CA ASN A 578 7.17 6.39 -14.04
C ASN A 578 7.38 5.31 -12.97
N PHE A 579 6.32 4.65 -12.53
CA PHE A 579 6.41 3.54 -11.59
C PHE A 579 7.15 2.35 -12.22
N GLU A 580 6.84 2.00 -13.46
CA GLU A 580 7.51 0.92 -14.20
C GLU A 580 8.96 1.27 -14.52
N GLN A 581 9.31 2.53 -14.85
CA GLN A 581 10.69 2.97 -15.04
C GLN A 581 11.52 2.79 -13.77
N ILE A 582 11.06 3.24 -12.61
CA ILE A 582 11.75 3.03 -11.33
C ILE A 582 11.95 1.53 -11.04
N VAL A 583 11.07 0.68 -11.56
CA VAL A 583 11.13 -0.78 -11.40
C VAL A 583 11.91 -1.48 -12.54
N ARG A 584 11.85 -0.98 -13.80
CA ARG A 584 12.51 -1.56 -14.98
C ARG A 584 14.00 -1.21 -15.08
N ASP A 585 14.40 0.00 -14.73
CA ASP A 585 15.83 0.39 -14.70
C ASP A 585 16.64 -0.54 -13.82
N LYS A 586 15.97 -1.19 -12.85
CA LYS A 586 16.51 -2.25 -12.02
C LYS A 586 16.85 -3.53 -12.81
N ALA A 587 16.08 -3.90 -13.81
CA ALA A 587 16.34 -5.11 -14.61
C ALA A 587 17.51 -4.89 -15.60
N GLN A 588 17.66 -3.69 -16.13
CA GLN A 588 18.79 -3.32 -16.99
C GLN A 588 20.09 -3.16 -16.20
N LEU A 589 20.04 -2.54 -15.00
CA LEU A 589 21.21 -2.45 -14.11
C LEU A 589 21.68 -3.84 -13.63
N LEU A 590 20.77 -4.77 -13.37
CA LEU A 590 21.12 -6.15 -13.00
C LEU A 590 21.74 -6.94 -14.16
N SER A 591 21.40 -6.64 -15.42
CA SER A 591 22.06 -7.26 -16.58
C SER A 591 23.49 -6.74 -16.75
N LEU A 592 23.71 -5.45 -16.51
CA LEU A 592 25.04 -4.82 -16.55
C LEU A 592 25.94 -5.29 -15.40
N LEU A 593 25.38 -5.55 -14.21
CA LEU A 593 26.14 -6.06 -13.05
C LEU A 593 26.42 -7.57 -13.12
N LYS A 594 25.71 -8.33 -13.97
CA LYS A 594 26.02 -9.75 -14.23
C LYS A 594 27.15 -9.95 -15.21
N ASP A 595 27.45 -8.95 -16.05
CA ASP A 595 28.54 -8.98 -17.03
C ASP A 595 29.89 -8.51 -16.44
N ASP A 596 29.90 -7.79 -15.31
CA ASP A 596 31.12 -7.53 -14.55
C ASP A 596 31.42 -8.73 -13.64
N LYS A 597 32.43 -9.50 -14.05
CA LYS A 597 32.97 -10.65 -13.32
C LYS A 597 33.22 -10.29 -11.86
N ALA A 598 32.78 -11.18 -10.99
CA ALA A 598 33.22 -11.29 -9.61
C ALA A 598 34.76 -11.24 -9.54
N GLY A 599 35.27 -10.11 -9.14
CA GLY A 599 36.70 -9.86 -8.94
C GLY A 599 36.86 -8.42 -8.50
N ASP A 600 37.14 -8.24 -7.22
CA ASP A 600 37.37 -7.00 -6.48
C ASP A 600 36.12 -6.39 -5.78
N LEU A 601 35.73 -7.07 -4.72
CA LEU A 601 35.06 -6.45 -3.56
C LEU A 601 35.92 -6.66 -2.32
#